data_c707feae787b0853ca7a60711c11e230
#
_entry.id   c707feae787b0853ca7a60711c11e230
#
_cell.length_a   1.000
_cell.length_b   1.000
_cell.length_c   1.000
_cell.angle_alpha   90.00
_cell.angle_beta   90.00
_cell.angle_gamma   90.00
#
_symmetry.space_group_name_H-M   'P 1'
#
loop_
_entity.id
_entity.type
_entity.pdbx_description
1 polymer ?
#
loop_
_entity_poly.entity_id
_entity_poly.type
_entity_poly.pdbx_seq_one_letter_code
_entity_poly.pdbx_strand_id
1 'polypeptide(L)'
;MKRSREIIEIMRDVVKATAEGCNIVVSYGNGTTKEMACPAINYTFGNDVYVKDRLDELSKTPNGNNIKFPMIVLFCPFDEKRTSPNYFSEAKVSMLIACSTRQQWSNEERLERSFQNILRPIYKRLLEALKEDGRIDFGYKEVIPHNYSENYSYGRYGAYTRAGETSEPIDAINITNLELKIKPKTCR
;
A
#
# COMPACT_ATOMS: atom_id res chain seq x y z
N MET A 1 25.57 -5.92 -2.39
CA MET A 1 25.00 -4.55 -2.27
C MET A 1 24.43 -4.38 -0.86
N LYS A 2 24.87 -3.39 -0.07
CA LYS A 2 24.29 -3.17 1.26
C LYS A 2 22.88 -2.62 1.09
N ARG A 3 21.85 -3.35 1.58
CA ARG A 3 20.46 -2.88 1.57
C ARG A 3 20.30 -1.62 2.43
N SER A 4 19.60 -0.63 1.94
CA SER A 4 19.29 0.59 2.67
C SER A 4 18.46 0.28 3.93
N ARG A 5 18.55 1.16 4.93
CA ARG A 5 17.77 1.12 6.16
C ARG A 5 16.82 2.31 6.31
N GLU A 6 16.75 3.12 5.29
CA GLU A 6 15.77 4.20 5.23
C GLU A 6 14.39 3.61 4.97
N ILE A 7 13.38 4.09 5.66
CA ILE A 7 12.02 3.54 5.65
C ILE A 7 11.44 3.50 4.23
N ILE A 8 11.67 4.55 3.43
CA ILE A 8 11.17 4.63 2.07
C ILE A 8 11.71 3.48 1.20
N GLU A 9 13.00 3.16 1.31
CA GLU A 9 13.63 2.06 0.57
C GLU A 9 13.24 0.70 1.12
N ILE A 10 13.13 0.57 2.45
CA ILE A 10 12.61 -0.66 3.08
C ILE A 10 11.22 -0.95 2.55
N MET A 11 10.33 0.03 2.56
CA MET A 11 8.97 -0.14 2.09
C MET A 11 8.90 -0.44 0.59
N ARG A 12 9.80 0.11 -0.23
CA ARG A 12 9.91 -0.25 -1.65
C ARG A 12 10.22 -1.74 -1.83
N ASP A 13 11.20 -2.25 -1.07
CA ASP A 13 11.56 -3.68 -1.14
C ASP A 13 10.42 -4.57 -0.63
N VAL A 14 9.76 -4.17 0.46
CA VAL A 14 8.61 -4.88 1.03
C VAL A 14 7.44 -4.92 0.02
N VAL A 15 7.12 -3.82 -0.65
CA VAL A 15 6.06 -3.78 -1.67
C VAL A 15 6.40 -4.70 -2.85
N LYS A 16 7.67 -4.74 -3.27
CA LYS A 16 8.12 -5.68 -4.30
C LYS A 16 7.91 -7.13 -3.86
N ALA A 17 8.35 -7.49 -2.65
CA ALA A 17 8.15 -8.83 -2.08
C ALA A 17 6.65 -9.17 -1.91
N THR A 18 5.82 -8.16 -1.62
CA THR A 18 4.36 -8.32 -1.57
C THR A 18 3.81 -8.76 -2.92
N ALA A 19 4.19 -8.08 -4.01
CA ALA A 19 3.74 -8.42 -5.35
C ALA A 19 4.19 -9.82 -5.79
N GLU A 20 5.45 -10.18 -5.49
CA GLU A 20 6.04 -11.48 -5.85
C GLU A 20 5.37 -12.67 -5.13
N GLY A 21 4.80 -12.46 -3.94
CA GLY A 21 4.19 -13.53 -3.13
C GLY A 21 2.66 -13.48 -3.05
N CYS A 22 1.99 -12.65 -3.84
CA CYS A 22 0.55 -12.43 -3.76
C CYS A 22 -0.19 -13.00 -4.97
N ASN A 23 -1.34 -13.63 -4.73
CA ASN A 23 -2.34 -13.94 -5.74
C ASN A 23 -3.58 -13.07 -5.53
N ILE A 24 -4.18 -12.64 -6.63
CA ILE A 24 -5.42 -11.87 -6.66
C ILE A 24 -6.44 -12.56 -7.56
N VAL A 25 -7.71 -12.25 -7.34
CA VAL A 25 -8.80 -12.73 -8.21
C VAL A 25 -9.33 -11.57 -9.04
N VAL A 26 -9.33 -11.71 -10.34
CA VAL A 26 -9.85 -10.68 -11.25
C VAL A 26 -11.20 -11.14 -11.82
N SER A 27 -12.21 -10.26 -11.68
CA SER A 27 -13.54 -10.49 -12.23
C SER A 27 -13.66 -9.84 -13.62
N TYR A 28 -14.06 -10.62 -14.60
CA TYR A 28 -14.30 -10.15 -15.96
C TYR A 28 -15.75 -9.74 -16.19
N GLY A 29 -15.98 -8.91 -17.20
CA GLY A 29 -17.32 -8.38 -17.51
C GLY A 29 -18.37 -9.43 -17.90
N ASN A 30 -17.96 -10.65 -18.21
CA ASN A 30 -18.82 -11.81 -18.48
C ASN A 30 -19.18 -12.62 -17.22
N GLY A 31 -18.86 -12.13 -16.03
CA GLY A 31 -19.13 -12.81 -14.76
C GLY A 31 -18.13 -13.91 -14.39
N THR A 32 -17.11 -14.18 -15.24
CA THR A 32 -16.06 -15.14 -14.89
C THR A 32 -15.02 -14.50 -13.98
N THR A 33 -14.45 -15.31 -13.08
CA THR A 33 -13.33 -14.92 -12.21
C THR A 33 -12.10 -15.76 -12.54
N LYS A 34 -10.92 -15.16 -12.38
CA LYS A 34 -9.66 -15.87 -12.57
C LYS A 34 -8.68 -15.46 -11.47
N GLU A 35 -8.15 -16.47 -10.78
CA GLU A 35 -7.02 -16.27 -9.90
C GLU A 35 -5.74 -16.11 -10.72
N MET A 36 -4.92 -15.14 -10.37
CA MET A 36 -3.66 -14.87 -11.05
C MET A 36 -2.64 -14.28 -10.08
N ALA A 37 -1.37 -14.40 -10.40
CA ALA A 37 -0.31 -13.70 -9.68
C ALA A 37 -0.58 -12.20 -9.69
N CYS A 38 -0.36 -11.55 -8.55
CA CYS A 38 -0.50 -10.10 -8.45
C CYS A 38 0.44 -9.42 -9.46
N PRO A 39 -0.04 -8.48 -10.27
CA PRO A 39 0.84 -7.68 -11.11
C PRO A 39 1.81 -6.86 -10.26
N ALA A 40 2.81 -6.26 -10.88
CA ALA A 40 3.70 -5.34 -10.19
C ALA A 40 2.88 -4.25 -9.49
N ILE A 41 3.09 -4.09 -8.18
CA ILE A 41 2.41 -3.07 -7.39
C ILE A 41 3.13 -1.74 -7.58
N ASN A 42 2.39 -0.72 -7.99
CA ASN A 42 2.93 0.64 -8.10
C ASN A 42 3.19 1.20 -6.69
N TYR A 43 4.46 1.42 -6.36
CA TYR A 43 4.84 2.04 -5.10
C TYR A 43 5.11 3.52 -5.29
N THR A 44 4.45 4.35 -4.50
CA THR A 44 4.72 5.79 -4.43
C THR A 44 4.78 6.26 -2.99
N PHE A 45 5.38 7.43 -2.77
CA PHE A 45 5.46 8.03 -1.43
C PHE A 45 5.35 9.55 -1.58
N GLY A 46 4.77 10.19 -0.58
CA GLY A 46 4.56 11.63 -0.58
C GLY A 46 3.33 12.04 0.23
N ASN A 47 2.96 13.32 0.13
CA ASN A 47 1.70 13.81 0.69
C ASN A 47 0.53 13.53 -0.25
N ASP A 48 -0.69 13.76 0.24
CA ASP A 48 -1.93 13.49 -0.50
C ASP A 48 -1.99 14.20 -1.85
N VAL A 49 -1.50 15.46 -1.92
CA VAL A 49 -1.50 16.25 -3.15
C VAL A 49 -0.58 15.62 -4.19
N TYR A 50 0.64 15.26 -3.79
CA TYR A 50 1.60 14.62 -4.69
C TYR A 50 1.07 13.28 -5.23
N VAL A 51 0.46 12.47 -4.37
CA VAL A 51 -0.11 11.18 -4.76
C VAL A 51 -1.21 11.37 -5.80
N LYS A 52 -2.10 12.35 -5.58
CA LYS A 52 -3.14 12.69 -6.55
C LYS A 52 -2.56 13.13 -7.89
N ASP A 53 -1.62 14.08 -7.87
CA ASP A 53 -0.98 14.59 -9.09
C ASP A 53 -0.31 13.46 -9.87
N ARG A 54 0.34 12.53 -9.15
CA ARG A 54 0.96 11.35 -9.75
C ARG A 54 -0.05 10.41 -10.40
N LEU A 55 -1.21 10.20 -9.76
CA LEU A 55 -2.30 9.41 -10.33
C LEU A 55 -2.86 10.06 -11.60
N ASP A 56 -3.06 11.37 -11.58
CA ASP A 56 -3.55 12.13 -12.74
C ASP A 56 -2.54 12.14 -13.90
N GLU A 57 -1.24 12.22 -13.59
CA GLU A 57 -0.17 12.11 -14.57
C GLU A 57 -0.15 10.73 -15.25
N LEU A 58 -0.22 9.66 -14.46
CA LEU A 58 -0.27 8.29 -14.98
C LEU A 58 -1.52 8.06 -15.86
N SER A 59 -2.65 8.69 -15.55
CA SER A 59 -3.86 8.59 -16.36
C SER A 59 -3.71 9.20 -17.77
N LYS A 60 -2.78 10.14 -17.93
CA LYS A 60 -2.51 10.83 -19.23
C LYS A 60 -1.49 10.09 -20.08
N THR A 61 -0.76 9.12 -19.53
CA THR A 61 0.28 8.40 -20.28
C THR A 61 -0.30 7.18 -21.02
N PRO A 62 0.16 6.87 -22.25
CA PRO A 62 -0.19 5.62 -22.91
C PRO A 62 0.18 4.43 -22.01
N ASN A 63 -0.75 3.49 -21.82
CA ASN A 63 -0.62 2.35 -20.89
C ASN A 63 -0.53 2.71 -19.39
N GLY A 64 -0.69 3.99 -19.01
CA GLY A 64 -0.63 4.42 -17.62
C GLY A 64 -1.63 3.69 -16.72
N ASN A 65 -2.81 3.38 -17.22
CA ASN A 65 -3.83 2.63 -16.49
C ASN A 65 -3.38 1.21 -16.10
N ASN A 66 -2.53 0.57 -16.90
CA ASN A 66 -2.04 -0.78 -16.63
C ASN A 66 -0.96 -0.83 -15.54
N ILE A 67 -0.23 0.27 -15.34
CA ILE A 67 0.84 0.37 -14.34
C ILE A 67 0.43 1.13 -13.08
N LYS A 68 -0.76 1.72 -13.09
CA LYS A 68 -1.27 2.56 -12.01
C LYS A 68 -1.74 1.74 -10.81
N PHE A 69 -2.44 0.64 -11.06
CA PHE A 69 -3.02 -0.21 -10.04
C PHE A 69 -2.66 -1.70 -10.19
N PRO A 70 -2.60 -2.46 -9.09
CA PRO A 70 -2.76 -2.00 -7.70
C PRO A 70 -1.62 -1.09 -7.27
N MET A 71 -1.89 -0.22 -6.28
CA MET A 71 -0.95 0.76 -5.79
C MET A 71 -0.80 0.69 -4.27
N ILE A 72 0.42 0.91 -3.79
CA ILE A 72 0.70 1.14 -2.37
C ILE A 72 1.38 2.50 -2.22
N VAL A 73 0.82 3.32 -1.33
CA VAL A 73 1.33 4.65 -0.99
C VAL A 73 1.89 4.64 0.41
N LEU A 74 3.07 5.21 0.60
CA LEU A 74 3.59 5.59 1.91
C LEU A 74 3.39 7.09 2.10
N PHE A 75 2.59 7.49 3.07
CA PHE A 75 2.37 8.92 3.33
C PHE A 75 3.54 9.57 4.05
N CYS A 76 3.92 10.76 3.56
CA CYS A 76 4.93 11.63 4.14
C CYS A 76 4.31 13.00 4.46
N PRO A 77 4.77 13.70 5.51
CA PRO A 77 5.83 13.26 6.43
C PRO A 77 5.38 12.15 7.37
N PHE A 78 6.33 11.41 7.92
CA PHE A 78 6.15 10.51 9.05
C PHE A 78 7.26 10.78 10.08
N ASP A 79 6.94 10.55 11.35
CA ASP A 79 7.90 10.75 12.43
C ASP A 79 8.76 9.50 12.63
N GLU A 80 10.07 9.68 12.65
CA GLU A 80 11.03 8.64 12.96
C GLU A 80 11.92 9.07 14.11
N LYS A 81 11.87 8.34 15.23
CA LYS A 81 12.72 8.56 16.40
C LYS A 81 14.05 7.84 16.21
N ARG A 82 15.12 8.60 15.98
CA ARG A 82 16.49 8.09 15.87
C ARG A 82 17.28 8.47 17.11
N THR A 83 17.67 7.50 17.92
CA THR A 83 18.47 7.77 19.13
C THR A 83 19.98 7.78 18.82
N SER A 84 20.43 6.97 17.89
CA SER A 84 21.81 6.91 17.38
C SER A 84 21.83 6.12 16.06
N PRO A 85 22.80 6.40 15.15
CA PRO A 85 22.96 5.62 13.92
C PRO A 85 23.16 4.10 14.11
N ASN A 86 23.60 3.70 15.32
CA ASN A 86 23.89 2.32 15.66
C ASN A 86 22.79 1.64 16.48
N TYR A 87 21.72 2.35 16.82
CA TYR A 87 20.59 1.81 17.57
C TYR A 87 19.34 1.66 16.70
N PHE A 88 18.31 1.04 17.28
CA PHE A 88 17.01 0.95 16.62
C PHE A 88 16.43 2.34 16.35
N SER A 89 15.82 2.50 15.20
CA SER A 89 14.91 3.61 14.99
C SER A 89 13.46 3.14 15.07
N GLU A 90 12.58 3.99 15.54
CA GLU A 90 11.16 3.71 15.70
C GLU A 90 10.36 4.72 14.90
N ALA A 91 9.43 4.26 14.08
CA ALA A 91 8.59 5.11 13.27
C ALA A 91 7.14 4.68 13.33
N LYS A 92 6.24 5.66 13.18
CA LYS A 92 4.82 5.43 12.92
C LYS A 92 4.49 5.94 11.54
N VAL A 93 4.09 5.04 10.66
CA VAL A 93 3.80 5.37 9.27
C VAL A 93 2.33 5.15 8.94
N SER A 94 1.87 5.84 7.90
CA SER A 94 0.55 5.63 7.30
C SER A 94 0.70 5.22 5.85
N MET A 95 -0.13 4.29 5.42
CA MET A 95 -0.10 3.70 4.10
C MET A 95 -1.50 3.58 3.52
N LEU A 96 -1.57 3.56 2.20
CA LEU A 96 -2.78 3.29 1.44
C LEU A 96 -2.51 2.14 0.47
N ILE A 97 -3.40 1.16 0.44
CA ILE A 97 -3.44 0.13 -0.62
C ILE A 97 -4.67 0.44 -1.46
N ALA A 98 -4.50 0.66 -2.76
CA ALA A 98 -5.57 1.10 -3.63
C ALA A 98 -5.69 0.27 -4.90
N CYS A 99 -6.91 0.09 -5.38
CA CYS A 99 -7.20 -0.44 -6.70
C CYS A 99 -8.26 0.41 -7.42
N SER A 100 -8.31 0.30 -8.74
CA SER A 100 -9.37 0.91 -9.53
C SER A 100 -10.70 0.23 -9.21
N THR A 101 -11.78 1.02 -9.23
CA THR A 101 -13.15 0.53 -9.12
C THR A 101 -14.02 1.14 -10.21
N ARG A 102 -15.30 0.80 -10.25
CA ARG A 102 -16.25 1.41 -11.18
C ARG A 102 -17.36 2.13 -10.40
N GLN A 103 -17.74 3.28 -10.90
CA GLN A 103 -18.76 4.11 -10.26
C GLN A 103 -20.13 3.41 -10.20
N GLN A 104 -20.42 2.54 -11.20
CA GLN A 104 -21.68 1.81 -11.29
C GLN A 104 -21.78 0.60 -10.34
N TRP A 105 -20.65 0.17 -9.75
CA TRP A 105 -20.67 -0.97 -8.85
C TRP A 105 -21.36 -0.65 -7.54
N SER A 106 -22.24 -1.57 -7.10
CA SER A 106 -22.81 -1.53 -5.76
C SER A 106 -21.74 -1.75 -4.69
N ASN A 107 -22.08 -1.50 -3.43
CA ASN A 107 -21.15 -1.78 -2.32
C ASN A 107 -20.82 -3.26 -2.20
N GLU A 108 -21.78 -4.16 -2.49
CA GLU A 108 -21.58 -5.61 -2.52
C GLU A 108 -20.61 -6.01 -3.62
N GLU A 109 -20.77 -5.46 -4.82
CA GLU A 109 -19.83 -5.70 -5.93
C GLU A 109 -18.43 -5.19 -5.61
N ARG A 110 -18.31 -4.02 -4.96
CA ARG A 110 -17.02 -3.50 -4.52
C ARG A 110 -16.40 -4.34 -3.40
N LEU A 111 -17.22 -4.79 -2.44
CA LEU A 111 -16.76 -5.69 -1.39
C LEU A 111 -16.15 -6.96 -1.99
N GLU A 112 -16.82 -7.58 -2.94
CA GLU A 112 -16.32 -8.79 -3.59
C GLU A 112 -15.12 -8.50 -4.50
N ARG A 113 -15.27 -7.62 -5.48
CA ARG A 113 -14.31 -7.44 -6.57
C ARG A 113 -13.07 -6.65 -6.16
N SER A 114 -13.23 -5.60 -5.34
CA SER A 114 -12.11 -4.77 -4.89
C SER A 114 -11.50 -5.32 -3.60
N PHE A 115 -12.31 -5.49 -2.54
CA PHE A 115 -11.76 -5.81 -1.22
C PHE A 115 -11.42 -7.28 -1.07
N GLN A 116 -12.34 -8.20 -1.30
CA GLN A 116 -12.08 -9.64 -1.08
C GLN A 116 -11.08 -10.18 -2.08
N ASN A 117 -11.18 -9.75 -3.34
CA ASN A 117 -10.42 -10.33 -4.43
C ASN A 117 -9.05 -9.69 -4.68
N ILE A 118 -8.86 -8.42 -4.27
CA ILE A 118 -7.62 -7.67 -4.57
C ILE A 118 -6.99 -7.11 -3.30
N LEU A 119 -7.70 -6.20 -2.61
CA LEU A 119 -7.08 -5.38 -1.57
C LEU A 119 -6.72 -6.17 -0.32
N ARG A 120 -7.61 -7.04 0.16
CA ARG A 120 -7.34 -7.88 1.36
C ARG A 120 -6.24 -8.92 1.14
N PRO A 121 -6.13 -9.61 -0.01
CA PRO A 121 -4.97 -10.44 -0.32
C PRO A 121 -3.66 -9.66 -0.29
N ILE A 122 -3.61 -8.50 -0.94
CA ILE A 122 -2.42 -7.62 -0.93
C ILE A 122 -2.08 -7.17 0.50
N TYR A 123 -3.08 -6.74 1.27
CA TYR A 123 -2.88 -6.33 2.66
C TYR A 123 -2.30 -7.45 3.52
N LYS A 124 -2.86 -8.66 3.45
CA LYS A 124 -2.33 -9.82 4.19
C LYS A 124 -0.87 -10.10 3.82
N ARG A 125 -0.58 -10.14 2.52
CA ARG A 125 0.78 -10.40 2.04
C ARG A 125 1.75 -9.27 2.39
N LEU A 126 1.29 -8.02 2.42
CA LEU A 126 2.10 -6.89 2.88
C LEU A 126 2.55 -7.07 4.34
N LEU A 127 1.65 -7.47 5.23
CA LEU A 127 1.99 -7.72 6.63
C LEU A 127 2.96 -8.90 6.79
N GLU A 128 2.82 -9.94 5.98
CA GLU A 128 3.78 -11.07 5.94
C GLU A 128 5.15 -10.60 5.44
N ALA A 129 5.20 -9.86 4.33
CA ALA A 129 6.44 -9.33 3.78
C ALA A 129 7.16 -8.38 4.75
N LEU A 130 6.42 -7.59 5.53
CA LEU A 130 6.98 -6.78 6.61
C LEU A 130 7.64 -7.64 7.69
N LYS A 131 7.01 -8.75 8.09
CA LYS A 131 7.57 -9.69 9.09
C LYS A 131 8.81 -10.44 8.56
N GLU A 132 8.82 -10.76 7.27
CA GLU A 132 9.91 -11.46 6.60
C GLU A 132 11.13 -10.54 6.37
N ASP A 133 10.95 -9.22 6.36
CA ASP A 133 12.07 -8.29 6.15
C ASP A 133 12.99 -8.24 7.38
N GLY A 134 14.17 -8.79 7.25
CA GLY A 134 15.15 -8.89 8.33
C GLY A 134 15.63 -7.55 8.90
N ARG A 135 15.33 -6.42 8.26
CA ARG A 135 15.66 -5.06 8.72
C ARG A 135 14.67 -4.54 9.76
N ILE A 136 13.47 -5.12 9.82
CA ILE A 136 12.40 -4.72 10.75
C ILE A 136 12.39 -5.67 11.94
N ASP A 137 12.13 -5.15 13.11
CA ASP A 137 11.99 -5.90 14.35
C ASP A 137 10.59 -5.73 14.94
N PHE A 138 9.82 -6.79 14.92
CA PHE A 138 8.53 -6.85 15.60
C PHE A 138 8.60 -7.55 16.96
N GLY A 139 9.80 -7.98 17.37
CA GLY A 139 10.00 -8.80 18.57
C GLY A 139 9.27 -10.13 18.45
N TYR A 140 8.67 -10.56 19.56
CA TYR A 140 7.85 -11.78 19.62
C TYR A 140 6.38 -11.53 19.28
N LYS A 141 6.02 -10.34 18.76
CA LYS A 141 4.64 -10.01 18.43
C LYS A 141 4.22 -10.73 17.15
N GLU A 142 3.20 -11.55 17.25
CA GLU A 142 2.57 -12.16 16.07
C GLU A 142 1.79 -11.13 15.25
N VAL A 143 1.34 -10.06 15.89
CA VAL A 143 0.52 -9.00 15.28
C VAL A 143 1.33 -7.70 15.23
N ILE A 144 1.33 -7.06 14.06
CA ILE A 144 1.89 -5.72 13.87
C ILE A 144 0.84 -4.70 14.30
N PRO A 145 1.12 -3.84 15.31
CA PRO A 145 0.16 -2.83 15.74
C PRO A 145 -0.08 -1.78 14.65
N HIS A 146 -1.34 -1.63 14.23
CA HIS A 146 -1.79 -0.60 13.30
C HIS A 146 -3.31 -0.47 13.33
N ASN A 147 -3.83 0.63 12.82
CA ASN A 147 -5.26 0.79 12.55
C ASN A 147 -5.55 0.44 11.09
N TYR A 148 -6.70 -0.21 10.87
CA TYR A 148 -7.16 -0.66 9.57
C TYR A 148 -8.53 -0.06 9.27
N SER A 149 -8.73 0.45 8.05
CA SER A 149 -10.05 0.85 7.58
C SER A 149 -10.21 0.64 6.07
N GLU A 150 -11.41 0.27 5.65
CA GLU A 150 -11.80 0.11 4.25
C GLU A 150 -12.58 1.32 3.78
N ASN A 151 -12.17 1.91 2.67
CA ASN A 151 -12.78 3.10 2.10
C ASN A 151 -13.30 2.81 0.70
N TYR A 152 -14.61 2.80 0.58
CA TYR A 152 -15.34 2.70 -0.67
C TYR A 152 -15.37 4.08 -1.33
N SER A 153 -14.94 4.19 -2.59
CA SER A 153 -14.82 5.47 -3.30
C SER A 153 -13.89 6.47 -2.61
N TYR A 154 -12.67 6.03 -2.29
CA TYR A 154 -11.65 6.87 -1.67
C TYR A 154 -11.47 8.19 -2.43
N GLY A 155 -11.36 9.29 -1.69
CA GLY A 155 -11.13 10.63 -2.24
C GLY A 155 -12.40 11.35 -2.72
N ARG A 156 -13.58 10.70 -2.79
CA ARG A 156 -14.83 11.36 -3.22
C ARG A 156 -15.69 11.92 -2.08
N TYR A 157 -15.72 11.26 -0.93
CA TYR A 157 -16.67 11.55 0.15
C TYR A 157 -16.08 11.57 1.56
N GLY A 158 -14.80 11.87 1.72
CA GLY A 158 -14.15 11.81 3.02
C GLY A 158 -13.47 13.09 3.46
N ALA A 159 -12.85 13.07 4.63
CA ALA A 159 -12.09 14.18 5.22
C ALA A 159 -10.92 14.68 4.33
N TYR A 160 -10.61 13.98 3.26
CA TYR A 160 -9.57 14.28 2.29
C TYR A 160 -10.05 15.12 1.09
N THR A 161 -11.28 15.64 1.12
CA THR A 161 -11.84 16.47 0.05
C THR A 161 -11.06 17.76 -0.25
N ARG A 162 -10.13 18.15 0.60
CA ARG A 162 -9.22 19.29 0.34
C ARG A 162 -8.18 19.01 -0.74
N ALA A 163 -7.83 17.77 -1.01
CA ALA A 163 -6.88 17.38 -2.05
C ALA A 163 -7.51 17.28 -3.45
N GLY A 164 -8.83 17.44 -3.55
CA GLY A 164 -9.60 17.34 -4.79
C GLY A 164 -9.93 15.89 -5.17
N GLU A 165 -10.94 15.74 -6.02
CA GLU A 165 -11.39 14.44 -6.51
C GLU A 165 -10.32 13.77 -7.37
N THR A 166 -10.12 12.47 -7.20
CA THR A 166 -9.36 11.67 -8.17
C THR A 166 -10.18 11.55 -9.45
N SER A 167 -9.54 11.63 -10.60
CA SER A 167 -10.18 11.52 -11.92
C SER A 167 -10.88 10.16 -12.12
N GLU A 168 -10.46 9.14 -11.40
CA GLU A 168 -11.01 7.79 -11.44
C GLU A 168 -11.50 7.35 -10.06
N PRO A 169 -12.58 6.54 -9.99
CA PRO A 169 -13.03 5.97 -8.72
C PRO A 169 -12.02 4.93 -8.23
N ILE A 170 -11.70 5.00 -6.94
CA ILE A 170 -10.72 4.13 -6.28
C ILE A 170 -11.37 3.53 -5.03
N ASP A 171 -11.15 2.24 -4.80
CA ASP A 171 -11.38 1.60 -3.50
C ASP A 171 -10.04 1.41 -2.80
N ALA A 172 -10.00 1.58 -1.47
CA ALA A 172 -8.75 1.55 -0.75
C ALA A 172 -8.84 1.01 0.67
N ILE A 173 -7.74 0.39 1.12
CA ILE A 173 -7.47 0.08 2.53
C ILE A 173 -6.50 1.11 3.06
N ASN A 174 -6.88 1.80 4.14
CA ASN A 174 -5.97 2.64 4.91
C ASN A 174 -5.36 1.85 6.06
N ILE A 175 -4.06 1.95 6.19
CA ILE A 175 -3.27 1.49 7.31
C ILE A 175 -2.70 2.73 7.99
N THR A 176 -3.06 2.98 9.25
CA THR A 176 -2.53 4.13 10.00
C THR A 176 -1.89 3.66 11.30
N ASN A 177 -0.98 4.48 11.82
CA ASN A 177 -0.23 4.14 13.04
C ASN A 177 0.51 2.80 12.95
N LEU A 178 1.00 2.44 11.77
CA LEU A 178 1.82 1.25 11.61
C LEU A 178 3.17 1.46 12.29
N GLU A 179 3.40 0.72 13.38
CA GLU A 179 4.61 0.85 14.18
C GLU A 179 5.73 -0.01 13.57
N LEU A 180 6.80 0.65 13.13
CA LEU A 180 8.00 0.02 12.59
C LEU A 180 9.18 0.28 13.51
N LYS A 181 9.93 -0.77 13.79
CA LYS A 181 11.21 -0.69 14.51
C LYS A 181 12.31 -1.21 13.61
N ILE A 182 13.22 -0.32 13.19
CA ILE A 182 14.30 -0.66 12.27
C ILE A 182 15.52 -1.09 13.04
N LYS A 183 16.05 -2.28 12.74
CA LYS A 183 17.25 -2.83 13.40
C LYS A 183 18.48 -2.00 13.06
N PRO A 184 19.45 -1.87 14.00
CA PRO A 184 20.71 -1.20 13.74
C PRO A 184 21.52 -1.91 12.64
N LYS A 185 22.46 -1.19 12.04
CA LYS A 185 23.47 -1.82 11.20
C LYS A 185 24.32 -2.74 12.07
N THR A 186 24.22 -4.03 11.87
CA THR A 186 25.24 -4.94 12.41
C THR A 186 26.54 -4.70 11.64
N CYS A 187 27.54 -4.15 12.29
CA CYS A 187 28.91 -4.23 11.79
C CYS A 187 29.30 -5.71 11.81
N ARG A 188 29.43 -6.33 10.65
CA ARG A 188 30.20 -7.54 10.46
C ARG A 188 31.62 -7.17 10.04
#